data_6977949d0f144783371465ea079c6d32
#
_entry.id   6977949d0f144783371465ea079c6d32
#
_cell.length_a   1.000
_cell.length_b   1.000
_cell.length_c   1.000
_cell.angle_alpha   90.00
_cell.angle_beta   90.00
_cell.angle_gamma   90.00
#
_symmetry.space_group_name_H-M   'P 1'
#
loop_
_entity.id
_entity.type
_entity.pdbx_description
1 polymer ?
#
loop_
_entity_poly.entity_id
_entity_poly.type
_entity_poly.pdbx_seq_one_letter_code
_entity_poly.pdbx_strand_id
1 'polypeptide(L)'
;MVLFRGLKPAFKKVNKIKTKLDLHSVRTADDLLNTKDNLKFVKAVKLLIKPSTRFNRFYLSTIRKFAEFVQNITENQCGFFSQEIGFLERGLERSSRTLALCLKYFFPEEVNFANISSKDALWIYATFTAALFLDIGKIAVKYSITLFHKK
;
A
#
# COMPACT_ATOMS: atom_id res chain seq x y z
N MET A 1 17.03 2.82 10.14
CA MET A 1 16.95 4.07 9.36
C MET A 1 17.07 3.71 7.87
N VAL A 2 16.12 4.13 7.05
CA VAL A 2 16.05 3.75 5.63
C VAL A 2 16.31 4.99 4.77
N LEU A 3 17.17 4.87 3.77
CA LEU A 3 17.50 5.92 2.82
C LEU A 3 16.79 5.67 1.49
N PHE A 4 16.05 6.64 0.98
CA PHE A 4 15.46 6.61 -0.36
C PHE A 4 16.26 7.50 -1.32
N ARG A 5 16.74 6.91 -2.41
CA ARG A 5 17.42 7.63 -3.48
C ARG A 5 16.65 7.42 -4.79
N GLY A 6 16.09 8.49 -5.33
CA GLY A 6 15.46 8.46 -6.66
C GLY A 6 16.52 8.29 -7.75
N LEU A 7 16.34 7.31 -8.63
CA LEU A 7 17.15 7.13 -9.83
C LEU A 7 16.81 8.23 -10.83
N LYS A 8 17.75 9.12 -11.09
CA LYS A 8 17.68 10.03 -12.25
C LYS A 8 18.10 9.27 -13.50
N PRO A 9 17.46 9.50 -14.66
CA PRO A 9 17.91 8.90 -15.91
C PRO A 9 19.38 9.29 -16.17
N ALA A 10 20.18 8.30 -16.47
CA ALA A 10 21.58 8.49 -16.85
C ALA A 10 21.64 9.30 -18.15
N PHE A 11 21.97 10.54 -18.06
CA PHE A 11 22.60 11.40 -19.05
C PHE A 11 22.36 12.88 -18.65
N LYS A 12 23.20 13.38 -17.71
CA LYS A 12 23.64 14.78 -17.68
C LYS A 12 24.79 14.92 -16.66
N LYS A 13 25.82 15.69 -17.08
CA LYS A 13 27.05 16.00 -16.32
C LYS A 13 26.80 16.19 -14.82
N VAL A 14 27.52 15.41 -14.01
CA VAL A 14 27.48 15.43 -12.54
C VAL A 14 28.11 16.76 -12.07
N ASN A 15 27.30 17.79 -11.91
CA ASN A 15 27.61 18.85 -10.97
C ASN A 15 27.44 18.25 -9.56
N LYS A 16 28.44 18.43 -8.70
CA LYS A 16 28.44 18.03 -7.29
C LYS A 16 27.18 18.55 -6.58
N ILE A 17 26.09 17.84 -6.69
CA ILE A 17 24.91 18.07 -5.86
C ILE A 17 25.22 17.40 -4.52
N LYS A 18 25.43 18.21 -3.48
CA LYS A 18 25.36 17.77 -2.10
C LYS A 18 23.93 17.24 -1.91
N THR A 19 23.71 15.96 -2.19
CA THR A 19 22.44 15.30 -1.88
C THR A 19 22.33 15.26 -0.37
N LYS A 20 21.48 16.11 0.20
CA LYS A 20 21.03 15.99 1.58
C LYS A 20 20.45 14.57 1.69
N LEU A 21 21.06 13.75 2.51
CA LEU A 21 20.56 12.41 2.81
C LEU A 21 19.28 12.57 3.63
N ASP A 22 18.13 12.36 3.01
CA ASP A 22 16.85 12.35 3.73
C ASP A 22 16.74 11.00 4.45
N LEU A 23 17.00 11.04 5.75
CA LEU A 23 16.95 9.87 6.62
C LEU A 23 15.56 9.77 7.24
N HIS A 24 14.86 8.71 6.88
CA HIS A 24 13.53 8.44 7.42
C HIS A 24 13.60 7.34 8.49
N SER A 25 12.86 7.52 9.57
CA SER A 25 12.72 6.50 10.60
C SER A 25 11.83 5.35 10.11
N VAL A 26 12.20 4.12 10.45
CA VAL A 26 11.32 2.96 10.24
C VAL A 26 10.18 3.04 11.24
N ARG A 27 8.94 2.99 10.74
CA ARG A 27 7.69 3.03 11.53
C ARG A 27 7.05 1.65 11.54
N THR A 28 6.24 1.38 12.54
CA THR A 28 5.44 0.16 12.60
C THR A 28 4.26 0.23 11.64
N ALA A 29 3.73 -0.93 11.23
CA ALA A 29 2.51 -0.96 10.41
C ALA A 29 1.35 -0.22 11.09
N ASP A 30 1.22 -0.34 12.42
CA ASP A 30 0.15 0.30 13.16
C ASP A 30 0.27 1.84 13.14
N ASP A 31 1.47 2.37 13.27
CA ASP A 31 1.71 3.82 13.17
C ASP A 31 1.34 4.35 11.78
N LEU A 32 1.67 3.59 10.73
CA LEU A 32 1.38 3.95 9.34
C LEU A 32 -0.12 3.88 9.02
N LEU A 33 -0.82 2.87 9.53
CA LEU A 33 -2.23 2.64 9.24
C LEU A 33 -3.18 3.47 10.11
N ASN A 34 -2.74 3.94 11.28
CA ASN A 34 -3.56 4.77 12.17
C ASN A 34 -3.60 6.25 11.77
N THR A 35 -2.93 6.65 10.68
CA THR A 35 -3.10 8.00 10.12
C THR A 35 -4.55 8.18 9.67
N LYS A 36 -5.07 9.43 9.77
CA LYS A 36 -6.47 9.75 9.43
C LYS A 36 -6.86 9.25 8.04
N ASP A 37 -5.96 9.42 7.07
CA ASP A 37 -6.22 9.08 5.68
C ASP A 37 -6.14 7.58 5.40
N ASN A 38 -5.19 6.87 5.98
CA ASN A 38 -5.10 5.42 5.80
C ASN A 38 -6.19 4.67 6.56
N LEU A 39 -6.53 5.13 7.77
CA LEU A 39 -7.52 4.50 8.61
C LEU A 39 -8.92 4.44 7.97
N LYS A 40 -9.31 5.47 7.20
CA LYS A 40 -10.59 5.48 6.47
C LYS A 40 -10.69 4.33 5.47
N PHE A 41 -9.61 4.04 4.74
CA PHE A 41 -9.58 2.95 3.76
C PHE A 41 -9.54 1.57 4.42
N VAL A 42 -8.76 1.41 5.49
CA VAL A 42 -8.73 0.16 6.29
C VAL A 42 -10.12 -0.15 6.85
N LYS A 43 -10.81 0.87 7.40
CA LYS A 43 -12.18 0.73 7.88
C LYS A 43 -13.15 0.36 6.76
N ALA A 44 -13.01 0.97 5.57
CA ALA A 44 -13.84 0.64 4.42
C ALA A 44 -13.69 -0.84 4.01
N VAL A 45 -12.46 -1.35 3.92
CA VAL A 45 -12.23 -2.78 3.63
C VAL A 45 -12.82 -3.67 4.73
N LYS A 46 -12.66 -3.29 6.02
CA LYS A 46 -13.21 -4.04 7.15
C LYS A 46 -14.75 -4.12 7.12
N LEU A 47 -15.42 -3.06 6.68
CA LEU A 47 -16.89 -3.05 6.54
C LEU A 47 -17.37 -3.96 5.41
N LEU A 48 -16.60 -4.04 4.32
CA LEU A 48 -16.93 -4.86 3.16
C LEU A 48 -16.68 -6.36 3.40
N ILE A 49 -15.71 -6.71 4.26
CA ILE A 49 -15.31 -8.11 4.51
C ILE A 49 -15.80 -8.57 5.88
N LYS A 50 -16.81 -9.44 5.85
CA LYS A 50 -17.32 -10.12 7.05
C LYS A 50 -17.03 -11.63 6.94
N PRO A 51 -16.80 -12.37 8.05
CA PRO A 51 -16.67 -11.90 9.43
C PRO A 51 -15.30 -11.23 9.70
N SER A 52 -15.21 -10.53 10.82
CA SER A 52 -13.98 -9.83 11.23
C SER A 52 -12.75 -10.74 11.33
N THR A 53 -12.93 -12.02 11.62
CA THR A 53 -11.86 -13.01 11.66
C THR A 53 -11.19 -13.19 10.29
N ARG A 54 -11.98 -13.23 9.20
CA ARG A 54 -11.47 -13.30 7.82
C ARG A 54 -10.72 -12.03 7.46
N PHE A 55 -11.28 -10.85 7.77
CA PHE A 55 -10.60 -9.58 7.57
C PHE A 55 -9.24 -9.55 8.29
N ASN A 56 -9.21 -9.86 9.59
CA ASN A 56 -7.99 -9.80 10.38
C ASN A 56 -6.91 -10.77 9.87
N ARG A 57 -7.31 -12.01 9.52
CA ARG A 57 -6.39 -13.07 9.12
C ARG A 57 -5.75 -12.82 7.75
N PHE A 58 -6.51 -12.38 6.77
CA PHE A 58 -6.05 -12.28 5.39
C PHE A 58 -5.81 -10.81 4.98
N TYR A 59 -6.81 -9.96 5.08
CA TYR A 59 -6.75 -8.60 4.55
C TYR A 59 -5.86 -7.69 5.39
N LEU A 60 -6.07 -7.65 6.70
CA LEU A 60 -5.28 -6.79 7.59
C LEU A 60 -3.81 -7.24 7.63
N SER A 61 -3.54 -8.55 7.65
CA SER A 61 -2.18 -9.07 7.58
C SER A 61 -1.45 -8.64 6.30
N THR A 62 -2.13 -8.69 5.15
CA THR A 62 -1.57 -8.25 3.87
C THR A 62 -1.37 -6.73 3.83
N ILE A 63 -2.33 -5.96 4.33
CA ILE A 63 -2.21 -4.49 4.44
C ILE A 63 -1.01 -4.10 5.31
N ARG A 64 -0.81 -4.76 6.45
CA ARG A 64 0.33 -4.49 7.35
C ARG A 64 1.67 -4.73 6.66
N LYS A 65 1.84 -5.89 6.03
CA LYS A 65 3.06 -6.21 5.28
C LYS A 65 3.32 -5.24 4.13
N PHE A 66 2.27 -4.85 3.42
CA PHE A 66 2.37 -3.84 2.37
C PHE A 66 2.79 -2.49 2.94
N ALA A 67 2.19 -2.04 4.05
CA ALA A 67 2.52 -0.78 4.70
C ALA A 67 3.99 -0.73 5.13
N GLU A 68 4.50 -1.79 5.76
CA GLU A 68 5.90 -1.89 6.16
C GLU A 68 6.85 -1.91 4.95
N PHE A 69 6.44 -2.54 3.86
CA PHE A 69 7.25 -2.63 2.65
C PHE A 69 7.35 -1.29 1.91
N VAL A 70 6.24 -0.55 1.82
CA VAL A 70 6.17 0.70 1.04
C VAL A 70 6.32 1.96 1.90
N GLN A 71 6.64 1.83 3.18
CA GLN A 71 6.79 2.99 4.07
C GLN A 71 7.81 3.99 3.51
N ASN A 72 7.52 5.27 3.68
CA ASN A 72 8.37 6.37 3.23
C ASN A 72 8.58 6.44 1.70
N ILE A 73 7.75 5.75 0.91
CA ILE A 73 7.76 5.84 -0.54
C ILE A 73 6.67 6.79 -0.99
N THR A 74 7.08 7.84 -1.72
CA THR A 74 6.15 8.75 -2.39
C THR A 74 5.73 8.15 -3.73
N GLU A 75 4.47 8.31 -4.14
CA GLU A 75 4.09 7.85 -5.47
C GLU A 75 4.60 8.78 -6.58
N ASN A 76 4.50 10.07 -6.35
CA ASN A 76 4.94 11.11 -7.28
C ASN A 76 5.78 12.16 -6.55
N GLN A 77 6.65 12.83 -7.30
CA GLN A 77 7.44 13.95 -6.76
C GLN A 77 6.58 15.22 -6.56
N CYS A 78 5.43 15.29 -7.21
CA CYS A 78 4.49 16.41 -7.13
C CYS A 78 3.04 15.88 -7.12
N GLY A 79 2.14 16.59 -6.45
CA GLY A 79 0.70 16.30 -6.44
C GLY A 79 0.20 15.64 -5.16
N PHE A 80 -1.02 15.10 -5.21
CA PHE A 80 -1.74 14.60 -4.03
C PHE A 80 -1.02 13.51 -3.24
N PHE A 81 -0.21 12.68 -3.90
CA PHE A 81 0.51 11.56 -3.28
C PHE A 81 2.03 11.80 -3.20
N SER A 82 2.45 13.07 -3.15
CA SER A 82 3.85 13.46 -3.02
C SER A 82 4.39 13.37 -1.59
N GLN A 83 3.52 13.15 -0.60
CA GLN A 83 3.90 12.97 0.79
C GLN A 83 4.59 11.60 1.03
N GLU A 84 5.32 11.48 2.12
CA GLU A 84 6.15 10.31 2.46
C GLU A 84 5.43 8.96 2.43
N ILE A 85 4.12 8.94 2.69
CA ILE A 85 3.29 7.74 2.69
C ILE A 85 2.33 7.67 1.50
N GLY A 86 2.55 8.50 0.48
CA GLY A 86 1.63 8.62 -0.66
C GLY A 86 1.43 7.32 -1.44
N PHE A 87 2.46 6.50 -1.54
CA PHE A 87 2.34 5.19 -2.19
C PHE A 87 1.42 4.24 -1.41
N LEU A 88 1.54 4.22 -0.07
CA LEU A 88 0.65 3.44 0.81
C LEU A 88 -0.80 3.90 0.69
N GLU A 89 -1.03 5.21 0.81
CA GLU A 89 -2.36 5.79 0.75
C GLU A 89 -3.06 5.46 -0.57
N ARG A 90 -2.37 5.63 -1.69
CA ARG A 90 -2.93 5.30 -3.01
C ARG A 90 -3.22 3.81 -3.17
N GLY A 91 -2.34 2.94 -2.68
CA GLY A 91 -2.57 1.49 -2.70
C GLY A 91 -3.83 1.11 -1.93
N LEU A 92 -4.02 1.67 -0.73
CA LEU A 92 -5.19 1.44 0.12
C LEU A 92 -6.47 2.03 -0.51
N GLU A 93 -6.42 3.24 -1.04
CA GLU A 93 -7.54 3.86 -1.73
C GLU A 93 -8.01 3.00 -2.91
N ARG A 94 -7.10 2.64 -3.79
CA ARG A 94 -7.39 1.82 -4.98
C ARG A 94 -7.95 0.47 -4.60
N SER A 95 -7.33 -0.24 -3.67
CA SER A 95 -7.78 -1.57 -3.26
C SER A 95 -9.15 -1.56 -2.60
N SER A 96 -9.45 -0.56 -1.77
CA SER A 96 -10.77 -0.41 -1.14
C SER A 96 -11.87 -0.12 -2.17
N ARG A 97 -11.62 0.76 -3.14
CA ARG A 97 -12.56 1.07 -4.22
C ARG A 97 -12.78 -0.12 -5.16
N THR A 98 -11.69 -0.79 -5.56
CA THR A 98 -11.77 -1.98 -6.42
C THR A 98 -12.55 -3.10 -5.74
N LEU A 99 -12.33 -3.31 -4.44
CA LEU A 99 -13.08 -4.29 -3.67
C LEU A 99 -14.58 -3.96 -3.63
N ALA A 100 -14.94 -2.70 -3.39
CA ALA A 100 -16.33 -2.26 -3.39
C ALA A 100 -17.01 -2.48 -4.76
N LEU A 101 -16.30 -2.16 -5.84
CA LEU A 101 -16.80 -2.40 -7.20
C LEU A 101 -16.92 -3.90 -7.51
N CYS A 102 -15.94 -4.71 -7.12
CA CYS A 102 -15.99 -6.16 -7.27
C CYS A 102 -17.22 -6.76 -6.61
N LEU A 103 -17.47 -6.38 -5.35
CA LEU A 103 -18.64 -6.88 -4.62
C LEU A 103 -19.95 -6.41 -5.25
N LYS A 104 -20.02 -5.15 -5.68
CA LYS A 104 -21.23 -4.58 -6.30
C LYS A 104 -21.60 -5.24 -7.64
N TYR A 105 -20.62 -5.50 -8.49
CA TYR A 105 -20.89 -5.94 -9.87
C TYR A 105 -20.90 -7.44 -10.06
N PHE A 106 -20.04 -8.16 -9.33
CA PHE A 106 -19.94 -9.62 -9.46
C PHE A 106 -20.73 -10.38 -8.39
N PHE A 107 -21.11 -9.70 -7.31
CA PHE A 107 -21.86 -10.26 -6.21
C PHE A 107 -22.99 -9.29 -5.80
N PRO A 108 -23.98 -9.01 -6.70
CA PRO A 108 -25.01 -7.99 -6.48
C PRO A 108 -25.97 -8.32 -5.33
N GLU A 109 -26.17 -9.61 -5.04
CA GLU A 109 -26.86 -10.02 -3.83
C GLU A 109 -25.95 -9.84 -2.62
N GLU A 110 -26.50 -9.49 -1.45
CA GLU A 110 -25.69 -9.33 -0.23
C GLU A 110 -24.81 -10.56 -0.01
N VAL A 111 -23.52 -10.37 -0.15
CA VAL A 111 -22.55 -11.47 0.00
C VAL A 111 -22.61 -11.96 1.43
N ASN A 112 -23.31 -13.06 1.65
CA ASN A 112 -23.22 -13.76 2.92
C ASN A 112 -21.89 -14.50 2.98
N PHE A 113 -20.84 -13.82 3.49
CA PHE A 113 -19.52 -14.39 3.64
C PHE A 113 -19.47 -15.65 4.51
N ALA A 114 -20.51 -15.97 5.28
CA ALA A 114 -20.59 -17.22 6.02
C ALA A 114 -20.78 -18.41 5.07
N ASN A 115 -21.52 -18.20 3.96
CA ASN A 115 -21.86 -19.24 3.00
C ASN A 115 -21.17 -19.06 1.63
N ILE A 116 -20.24 -18.13 1.52
CA ILE A 116 -19.52 -17.88 0.26
C ILE A 116 -18.66 -19.09 -0.10
N SER A 117 -18.64 -19.47 -1.36
CA SER A 117 -17.75 -20.53 -1.83
C SER A 117 -16.28 -20.17 -1.62
N SER A 118 -15.43 -21.16 -1.41
CA SER A 118 -13.98 -20.92 -1.29
C SER A 118 -13.39 -20.30 -2.55
N LYS A 119 -13.94 -20.62 -3.72
CA LYS A 119 -13.54 -20.05 -5.01
C LYS A 119 -13.85 -18.55 -5.08
N ASP A 120 -15.07 -18.16 -4.71
CA ASP A 120 -15.47 -16.75 -4.75
C ASP A 120 -14.71 -15.91 -3.72
N ALA A 121 -14.51 -16.47 -2.52
CA ALA A 121 -13.68 -15.84 -1.50
C ALA A 121 -12.24 -15.60 -1.99
N LEU A 122 -11.68 -16.55 -2.75
CA LEU A 122 -10.36 -16.42 -3.35
C LEU A 122 -10.34 -15.34 -4.43
N TRP A 123 -11.35 -15.27 -5.30
CA TRP A 123 -11.46 -14.24 -6.32
C TRP A 123 -11.57 -12.84 -5.74
N ILE A 124 -12.37 -12.66 -4.71
CA ILE A 124 -12.50 -11.38 -4.00
C ILE A 124 -11.15 -10.97 -3.39
N TYR A 125 -10.46 -11.90 -2.75
CA TYR A 125 -9.14 -11.64 -2.17
C TYR A 125 -8.08 -11.35 -3.24
N ALA A 126 -8.07 -12.10 -4.35
CA ALA A 126 -7.16 -11.89 -5.47
C ALA A 126 -7.37 -10.50 -6.11
N THR A 127 -8.62 -10.08 -6.31
CA THR A 127 -8.96 -8.75 -6.83
C THR A 127 -8.44 -7.64 -5.90
N PHE A 128 -8.64 -7.80 -4.60
CA PHE A 128 -8.13 -6.86 -3.60
C PHE A 128 -6.60 -6.76 -3.65
N THR A 129 -5.90 -7.90 -3.62
CA THR A 129 -4.43 -7.95 -3.62
C THR A 129 -3.84 -7.45 -4.93
N ALA A 130 -4.43 -7.78 -6.07
CA ALA A 130 -4.00 -7.27 -7.36
C ALA A 130 -4.08 -5.73 -7.42
N ALA A 131 -5.16 -5.14 -6.91
CA ALA A 131 -5.31 -3.70 -6.83
C ALA A 131 -4.31 -3.05 -5.85
N LEU A 132 -4.03 -3.70 -4.72
CA LEU A 132 -3.09 -3.20 -3.71
C LEU A 132 -1.66 -3.17 -4.26
N PHE A 133 -1.25 -4.21 -4.97
CA PHE A 133 0.12 -4.39 -5.47
C PHE A 133 0.35 -3.88 -6.91
N LEU A 134 -0.66 -3.30 -7.55
CA LEU A 134 -0.62 -2.93 -8.98
C LEU A 134 0.64 -2.17 -9.39
N ASP A 135 1.10 -1.24 -8.56
CA ASP A 135 2.23 -0.36 -8.87
C ASP A 135 3.55 -0.76 -8.18
N ILE A 136 3.57 -1.92 -7.50
CA ILE A 136 4.72 -2.31 -6.68
C ILE A 136 6.03 -2.43 -7.49
N GLY A 137 5.93 -2.81 -8.77
CA GLY A 137 7.07 -2.88 -9.67
C GLY A 137 7.75 -1.53 -9.93
N LYS A 138 7.03 -0.41 -9.76
CA LYS A 138 7.60 0.93 -9.89
C LYS A 138 8.67 1.20 -8.82
N ILE A 139 8.57 0.57 -7.67
CA ILE A 139 9.53 0.73 -6.56
C ILE A 139 10.91 0.25 -7.01
N ALA A 140 10.98 -0.93 -7.62
CA ALA A 140 12.25 -1.50 -8.07
C ALA A 140 12.95 -0.66 -9.15
N VAL A 141 12.15 0.05 -9.99
CA VAL A 141 12.68 0.87 -11.09
C VAL A 141 13.02 2.29 -10.66
N LYS A 142 12.20 2.87 -9.77
CA LYS A 142 12.30 4.30 -9.41
C LYS A 142 13.15 4.58 -8.18
N TYR A 143 13.31 3.61 -7.29
CA TYR A 143 13.93 3.82 -5.98
C TYR A 143 15.09 2.88 -5.74
N SER A 144 16.17 3.44 -5.16
CA SER A 144 17.25 2.68 -4.56
C SER A 144 17.18 2.86 -3.04
N ILE A 145 17.04 1.76 -2.32
CA ILE A 145 16.87 1.76 -0.86
C ILE A 145 18.17 1.25 -0.23
N THR A 146 18.73 2.04 0.67
CA THR A 146 19.92 1.65 1.45
C THR A 146 19.59 1.66 2.93
N LEU A 147 19.85 0.55 3.61
CA LEU A 147 19.67 0.41 5.06
C LEU A 147 20.94 0.85 5.79
N PHE A 148 20.81 1.80 6.70
CA PHE A 148 21.88 2.19 7.62
C PHE A 148 21.58 1.67 9.02
N HIS A 149 22.46 0.82 9.53
CA HIS A 149 22.47 0.47 10.93
C HIS A 149 23.39 1.45 11.68
N LYS A 150 22.83 2.12 12.67
CA LYS A 150 23.64 2.88 13.62
C LYS A 150 24.33 1.85 14.53
N LYS A 151 25.67 1.76 14.44
CA LYS A 151 26.47 0.99 15.40
C LYS A 151 26.43 1.69 16.75
#